data_08074c0f22d2d3169983cf387b0c55bb
#
_entry.id   08074c0f22d2d3169983cf387b0c55bb
#
_cell.length_a   1.000
_cell.length_b   1.000
_cell.length_c   1.000
_cell.angle_alpha   90.00
_cell.angle_beta   90.00
_cell.angle_gamma   90.00
#
_symmetry.space_group_name_H-M   'P 1'
#
loop_
_entity.id
_entity.type
_entity.pdbx_description
1 polymer ?
#
loop_
_entity_poly.entity_id
_entity_poly.type
_entity_poly.pdbx_seq_one_letter_code
_entity_poly.pdbx_strand_id
1 'polypeptide(L)'
;SRCSAGAASANDPAKRYVRFVDAQTGEPRRLAYGAALFDFEPRNVITPHAHRHMASAHLVVDGRLRVRNYDRVRDDGDAIVIRPTRDAVFEVGVVSTMSSERDNVHWFVPQRGRATTFDVVISDLDAGQPPYEIRALDPLAATPLADGTLRAPVIGFAEASARYTADV
;
A
#
# COMPACT_ATOMS: atom_id res chain seq x y z
N SER A 1 7.31 21.74 -4.59
CA SER A 1 7.76 21.03 -3.38
C SER A 1 8.02 19.59 -3.75
N ARG A 2 9.27 19.12 -3.62
CA ARG A 2 9.62 17.72 -3.90
C ARG A 2 9.24 16.92 -2.64
N CYS A 3 8.20 16.06 -2.73
CA CYS A 3 8.06 14.99 -1.76
C CYS A 3 9.35 14.17 -1.80
N SER A 4 10.08 14.12 -0.69
CA SER A 4 11.15 13.16 -0.49
C SER A 4 10.49 11.77 -0.47
N ALA A 5 10.62 11.04 -1.56
CA ALA A 5 10.44 9.60 -1.51
C ALA A 5 11.40 9.10 -0.42
N GLY A 6 10.86 8.57 0.67
CA GLY A 6 11.67 7.90 1.68
C GLY A 6 12.56 6.87 0.97
N ALA A 7 13.81 6.72 1.41
CA ALA A 7 14.70 5.74 0.84
C ALA A 7 14.00 4.38 0.85
N ALA A 8 13.96 3.71 -0.30
CA ALA A 8 13.38 2.38 -0.41
C ALA A 8 14.09 1.45 0.58
N SER A 9 13.31 0.73 1.40
CA SER A 9 13.86 -0.28 2.31
C SER A 9 14.38 -1.46 1.50
N ALA A 10 15.38 -2.18 2.02
CA ALA A 10 15.87 -3.43 1.43
C ALA A 10 14.77 -4.51 1.33
N ASN A 11 13.67 -4.35 2.08
CA ASN A 11 12.53 -5.26 2.09
C ASN A 11 11.40 -4.81 1.15
N ASP A 12 11.48 -3.62 0.55
CA ASP A 12 10.45 -3.16 -0.38
C ASP A 12 10.56 -3.90 -1.72
N PRO A 13 9.42 -4.19 -2.39
CA PRO A 13 9.46 -4.73 -3.75
C PRO A 13 10.08 -3.73 -4.72
N ALA A 14 10.75 -4.24 -5.75
CA ALA A 14 11.27 -3.41 -6.82
C ALA A 14 10.12 -2.78 -7.62
N LYS A 15 10.26 -1.49 -7.97
CA LYS A 15 9.22 -0.74 -8.69
C LYS A 15 9.68 -0.42 -10.12
N ARG A 16 8.90 -0.87 -11.10
CA ARG A 16 9.10 -0.56 -12.51
C ARG A 16 7.95 0.32 -13.02
N TYR A 17 8.19 1.62 -13.14
CA TYR A 17 7.17 2.58 -13.59
C TYR A 17 6.84 2.41 -15.05
N VAL A 18 5.54 2.38 -15.38
CA VAL A 18 5.03 2.38 -16.74
C VAL A 18 5.09 3.82 -17.28
N ARG A 19 5.74 3.99 -18.41
CA ARG A 19 5.78 5.28 -19.12
C ARG A 19 4.80 5.26 -20.27
N PHE A 20 3.88 6.20 -20.26
CA PHE A 20 2.95 6.41 -21.35
C PHE A 20 3.55 7.41 -22.33
N VAL A 21 3.52 7.09 -23.61
CA VAL A 21 4.01 7.94 -24.69
C VAL A 21 2.93 8.15 -25.73
N ASP A 22 2.97 9.28 -26.41
CA ASP A 22 2.14 9.53 -27.58
C ASP A 22 2.56 8.61 -28.71
N ALA A 23 1.61 7.90 -29.32
CA ALA A 23 1.90 6.91 -30.34
C ALA A 23 2.42 7.50 -31.64
N GLN A 24 2.16 8.78 -31.92
CA GLN A 24 2.58 9.46 -33.15
C GLN A 24 3.93 10.19 -32.98
N THR A 25 4.14 10.81 -31.81
CA THR A 25 5.32 11.66 -31.59
C THR A 25 6.39 10.98 -30.75
N GLY A 26 6.05 9.92 -29.99
CA GLY A 26 6.92 9.27 -29.01
C GLY A 26 7.15 10.10 -27.74
N GLU A 27 6.53 11.27 -27.61
CA GLU A 27 6.70 12.14 -26.46
C GLU A 27 6.00 11.58 -25.21
N PRO A 28 6.59 11.76 -24.00
CA PRO A 28 5.98 11.35 -22.76
C PRO A 28 4.63 12.02 -22.50
N ARG A 29 3.60 11.22 -22.19
CA ARG A 29 2.28 11.74 -21.80
C ARG A 29 2.15 11.73 -20.27
N ARG A 30 1.74 12.86 -19.70
CA ARG A 30 1.30 12.93 -18.31
C ARG A 30 -0.17 12.51 -18.23
N LEU A 31 -0.45 11.53 -17.40
CA LEU A 31 -1.81 11.09 -17.09
C LEU A 31 -2.17 11.53 -15.67
N ALA A 32 -3.47 11.54 -15.36
CA ALA A 32 -3.99 11.81 -14.02
C ALA A 32 -3.71 10.67 -13.02
N TYR A 33 -3.08 9.60 -13.47
CA TYR A 33 -2.72 8.44 -12.66
C TYR A 33 -1.30 7.97 -12.98
N GLY A 34 -0.67 7.33 -12.01
CA GLY A 34 0.58 6.58 -12.18
C GLY A 34 0.28 5.09 -12.32
N ALA A 35 1.15 4.37 -13.07
CA ALA A 35 1.12 2.92 -13.10
C ALA A 35 2.53 2.36 -12.95
N ALA A 36 2.65 1.21 -12.26
CA ALA A 36 3.91 0.53 -12.04
C ALA A 36 3.69 -0.98 -11.89
N LEU A 37 4.75 -1.75 -12.15
CA LEU A 37 4.85 -3.13 -11.70
C LEU A 37 5.63 -3.14 -10.39
N PHE A 38 5.15 -3.87 -9.41
CA PHE A 38 5.85 -4.14 -8.16
C PHE A 38 6.28 -5.60 -8.17
N ASP A 39 7.58 -5.82 -8.22
CA ASP A 39 8.17 -7.14 -8.25
C ASP A 39 8.63 -7.52 -6.84
N PHE A 40 7.96 -8.52 -6.27
CA PHE A 40 8.26 -9.08 -4.95
C PHE A 40 9.19 -10.27 -5.08
N GLU A 41 10.39 -10.15 -4.53
CA GLU A 41 11.19 -11.31 -4.17
C GLU A 41 10.59 -11.96 -2.91
N PRO A 42 10.93 -13.22 -2.57
CA PRO A 42 10.31 -13.94 -1.45
C PRO A 42 10.40 -13.24 -0.08
N ARG A 43 11.34 -12.31 0.09
CA ARG A 43 11.53 -11.55 1.33
C ARG A 43 10.94 -10.15 1.30
N ASN A 44 10.50 -9.68 0.13
CA ASN A 44 9.93 -8.35 0.02
C ASN A 44 8.52 -8.30 0.61
N VAL A 45 8.17 -7.21 1.25
CA VAL A 45 6.84 -6.96 1.77
C VAL A 45 6.44 -5.51 1.50
N ILE A 46 5.17 -5.27 1.27
CA ILE A 46 4.59 -3.95 1.49
C ILE A 46 4.12 -3.94 2.94
N THR A 47 4.84 -3.19 3.78
CA THR A 47 4.53 -3.09 5.22
C THR A 47 3.19 -2.42 5.46
N PRO A 48 2.50 -2.70 6.58
CA PRO A 48 1.20 -2.08 6.87
C PRO A 48 1.29 -0.56 6.87
N HIS A 49 0.50 0.09 6.04
CA HIS A 49 0.44 1.55 6.00
C HIS A 49 -0.94 2.05 5.58
N ALA A 50 -1.30 3.23 6.10
CA ALA A 50 -2.51 3.95 5.78
C ALA A 50 -2.24 5.03 4.75
N HIS A 51 -3.25 5.37 3.98
CA HIS A 51 -3.22 6.41 2.97
C HIS A 51 -4.19 7.53 3.28
N ARG A 52 -3.92 8.73 2.72
CA ARG A 52 -4.84 9.86 2.70
C ARG A 52 -4.76 10.55 1.34
N HIS A 53 -5.91 10.94 0.78
CA HIS A 53 -6.05 11.64 -0.51
C HIS A 53 -5.47 10.88 -1.70
N MET A 54 -5.61 9.53 -1.68
CA MET A 54 -5.25 8.71 -2.82
C MET A 54 -6.15 7.47 -2.92
N ALA A 55 -6.21 6.92 -4.12
CA ALA A 55 -6.81 5.63 -4.41
C ALA A 55 -5.85 4.78 -5.22
N SER A 56 -5.88 3.47 -5.03
CA SER A 56 -5.09 2.55 -5.83
C SER A 56 -5.80 1.24 -6.10
N ALA A 57 -5.33 0.56 -7.15
CA ALA A 57 -5.70 -0.81 -7.48
C ALA A 57 -4.42 -1.61 -7.73
N HIS A 58 -4.36 -2.81 -7.16
CA HIS A 58 -3.22 -3.72 -7.22
C HIS A 58 -3.69 -5.05 -7.80
N LEU A 59 -3.44 -5.27 -9.09
CA LEU A 59 -3.76 -6.52 -9.80
C LEU A 59 -2.58 -7.49 -9.66
N VAL A 60 -2.81 -8.68 -9.12
CA VAL A 60 -1.81 -9.75 -9.14
C VAL A 60 -1.66 -10.26 -10.57
N VAL A 61 -0.49 -10.11 -11.16
CA VAL A 61 -0.18 -10.54 -12.54
C VAL A 61 0.73 -11.77 -12.57
N ASP A 62 1.44 -12.05 -11.49
CA ASP A 62 2.24 -13.27 -11.31
C ASP A 62 2.35 -13.65 -9.83
N GLY A 63 2.44 -14.95 -9.54
CA GLY A 63 2.60 -15.47 -8.20
C GLY A 63 1.35 -15.36 -7.33
N ARG A 64 1.57 -15.24 -6.02
CA ARG A 64 0.51 -15.14 -5.00
C ARG A 64 0.91 -14.16 -3.91
N LEU A 65 -0.06 -13.40 -3.41
CA LEU A 65 0.13 -12.45 -2.30
C LEU A 65 -0.91 -12.71 -1.21
N ARG A 66 -0.49 -12.79 0.05
CA ARG A 66 -1.40 -12.59 1.17
C ARG A 66 -1.65 -11.11 1.31
N VAL A 67 -2.91 -10.73 1.23
CA VAL A 67 -3.38 -9.35 1.28
C VAL A 67 -4.19 -9.17 2.55
N ARG A 68 -3.77 -8.23 3.40
CA ARG A 68 -4.53 -7.83 4.57
C ARG A 68 -4.94 -6.38 4.40
N ASN A 69 -6.25 -6.12 4.52
CA ASN A 69 -6.82 -4.78 4.41
C ASN A 69 -7.57 -4.41 5.69
N TYR A 70 -7.57 -3.11 5.96
CA TYR A 70 -8.33 -2.53 7.07
C TYR A 70 -8.93 -1.19 6.62
N ASP A 71 -10.14 -0.90 7.09
CA ASP A 71 -10.68 0.46 7.00
C ASP A 71 -10.02 1.33 8.07
N ARG A 72 -9.63 2.54 7.69
CA ARG A 72 -9.22 3.59 8.63
C ARG A 72 -10.48 4.23 9.19
N VAL A 73 -10.75 4.05 10.47
CA VAL A 73 -11.95 4.56 11.13
C VAL A 73 -11.76 6.00 11.61
N ARG A 74 -10.64 6.27 12.30
CA ARG A 74 -10.28 7.62 12.78
C ARG A 74 -8.82 7.67 13.21
N ASP A 75 -8.27 8.87 13.25
CA ASP A 75 -7.00 9.13 13.94
C ASP A 75 -7.22 9.17 15.45
N ASP A 76 -6.23 8.75 16.23
CA ASP A 76 -6.27 8.68 17.68
C ASP A 76 -4.88 8.98 18.28
N GLY A 77 -4.46 10.24 18.18
CA GLY A 77 -3.17 10.70 18.65
C GLY A 77 -2.00 10.08 17.88
N ASP A 78 -1.22 9.23 18.56
CA ASP A 78 -0.08 8.49 18.02
C ASP A 78 -0.48 7.15 17.37
N ALA A 79 -1.77 6.91 17.22
CA ALA A 79 -2.33 5.70 16.65
C ALA A 79 -3.41 6.01 15.60
N ILE A 80 -3.84 4.98 14.87
CA ILE A 80 -5.01 5.00 14.01
C ILE A 80 -5.92 3.85 14.45
N VAL A 81 -7.21 4.16 14.62
CA VAL A 81 -8.23 3.12 14.83
C VAL A 81 -8.59 2.52 13.48
N ILE A 82 -8.41 1.22 13.36
CA ILE A 82 -8.63 0.46 12.13
C ILE A 82 -9.65 -0.66 12.36
N ARG A 83 -10.35 -1.06 11.29
CA ARG A 83 -11.25 -2.22 11.28
C ARG A 83 -10.77 -3.22 10.24
N PRO A 84 -10.48 -4.47 10.63
CA PRO A 84 -10.13 -5.52 9.67
C PRO A 84 -11.25 -5.71 8.64
N THR A 85 -10.91 -5.73 7.35
CA THR A 85 -11.86 -5.96 6.25
C THR A 85 -11.52 -7.22 5.47
N ARG A 86 -10.22 -7.56 5.38
CA ARG A 86 -9.77 -8.71 4.61
C ARG A 86 -8.47 -9.28 5.14
N ASP A 87 -8.35 -10.61 5.08
CA ASP A 87 -7.10 -11.36 5.17
C ASP A 87 -7.24 -12.58 4.25
N ALA A 88 -6.63 -12.52 3.07
CA ALA A 88 -6.79 -13.56 2.05
C ALA A 88 -5.55 -13.68 1.16
N VAL A 89 -5.37 -14.86 0.55
CA VAL A 89 -4.36 -15.06 -0.50
C VAL A 89 -4.98 -14.73 -1.85
N PHE A 90 -4.35 -13.81 -2.55
CA PHE A 90 -4.71 -13.38 -3.89
C PHE A 90 -3.83 -14.10 -4.91
N GLU A 91 -4.49 -14.64 -5.93
CA GLU A 91 -3.88 -15.30 -7.07
C GLU A 91 -3.91 -14.38 -8.30
N VAL A 92 -3.25 -14.80 -9.37
CA VAL A 92 -3.26 -14.07 -10.65
C VAL A 92 -4.68 -13.75 -11.11
N GLY A 93 -4.92 -12.50 -11.49
CA GLY A 93 -6.21 -11.96 -11.90
C GLY A 93 -7.04 -11.35 -10.78
N VAL A 94 -6.64 -11.51 -9.50
CA VAL A 94 -7.36 -10.90 -8.38
C VAL A 94 -6.83 -9.48 -8.12
N VAL A 95 -7.74 -8.55 -7.84
CA VAL A 95 -7.44 -7.14 -7.58
C VAL A 95 -7.70 -6.78 -6.13
N SER A 96 -6.75 -6.10 -5.48
CA SER A 96 -6.97 -5.34 -4.25
C SER A 96 -7.14 -3.87 -4.60
N THR A 97 -8.19 -3.25 -4.11
CA THR A 97 -8.41 -1.80 -4.26
C THR A 97 -8.38 -1.14 -2.90
N MET A 98 -7.97 0.11 -2.85
CA MET A 98 -8.06 0.95 -1.66
C MET A 98 -8.40 2.39 -2.03
N SER A 99 -9.03 3.09 -1.08
CA SER A 99 -9.31 4.52 -1.16
C SER A 99 -9.15 5.17 0.21
N SER A 100 -9.40 6.47 0.31
CA SER A 100 -9.43 7.16 1.60
C SER A 100 -10.54 6.64 2.53
N GLU A 101 -11.57 5.98 1.99
CA GLU A 101 -12.76 5.55 2.73
C GLU A 101 -12.82 4.05 3.01
N ARG A 102 -12.25 3.22 2.10
CA ARG A 102 -12.35 1.76 2.18
C ARG A 102 -11.02 1.10 1.94
N ASP A 103 -10.76 0.02 2.68
CA ASP A 103 -9.55 -0.79 2.60
C ASP A 103 -8.27 0.07 2.67
N ASN A 104 -8.34 1.20 3.37
CA ASN A 104 -7.37 2.29 3.38
C ASN A 104 -5.98 1.84 3.83
N VAL A 105 -5.92 0.90 4.79
CA VAL A 105 -4.67 0.30 5.25
C VAL A 105 -4.49 -1.02 4.54
N HIS A 106 -3.32 -1.23 3.98
CA HIS A 106 -2.99 -2.51 3.38
C HIS A 106 -1.59 -3.01 3.73
N TRP A 107 -1.43 -4.33 3.65
CA TRP A 107 -0.22 -5.07 3.93
C TRP A 107 -0.15 -6.27 2.99
N PHE A 108 0.94 -6.39 2.21
CA PHE A 108 1.11 -7.45 1.20
C PHE A 108 2.36 -8.27 1.48
N VAL A 109 2.19 -9.60 1.48
CA VAL A 109 3.25 -10.57 1.71
C VAL A 109 3.23 -11.64 0.61
N PRO A 110 4.32 -11.82 -0.16
CA PRO A 110 4.39 -12.87 -1.17
C PRO A 110 4.26 -14.26 -0.53
N GLN A 111 3.60 -15.17 -1.23
CA GLN A 111 3.36 -16.53 -0.78
C GLN A 111 4.06 -17.54 -1.68
N ARG A 112 4.94 -18.36 -1.10
CA ARG A 112 5.63 -19.46 -1.81
C ARG A 112 6.44 -19.01 -3.03
N GLY A 113 7.20 -17.92 -2.92
CA GLY A 113 8.10 -17.48 -3.96
C GLY A 113 7.90 -16.03 -4.39
N ARG A 114 8.16 -15.74 -5.64
CA ARG A 114 8.02 -14.40 -6.22
C ARG A 114 6.55 -14.08 -6.50
N ALA A 115 6.25 -12.80 -6.53
CA ALA A 115 4.96 -12.31 -7.01
C ALA A 115 5.16 -10.97 -7.73
N THR A 116 4.25 -10.62 -8.61
CA THR A 116 4.24 -9.32 -9.28
C THR A 116 2.83 -8.76 -9.26
N THR A 117 2.69 -7.48 -8.93
CA THR A 117 1.44 -6.74 -9.11
C THR A 117 1.59 -5.67 -10.19
N PHE A 118 0.51 -5.40 -10.91
CA PHE A 118 0.34 -4.21 -11.72
C PHE A 118 -0.53 -3.22 -10.93
N ASP A 119 0.07 -2.09 -10.60
CA ASP A 119 -0.52 -1.10 -9.72
C ASP A 119 -0.90 0.15 -10.50
N VAL A 120 -2.10 0.65 -10.23
CA VAL A 120 -2.58 1.96 -10.70
C VAL A 120 -2.83 2.82 -9.47
N VAL A 121 -2.30 4.04 -9.46
CA VAL A 121 -2.39 4.96 -8.32
C VAL A 121 -2.85 6.33 -8.80
N ILE A 122 -3.84 6.88 -8.10
CA ILE A 122 -4.30 8.26 -8.26
C ILE A 122 -4.04 8.95 -6.91
N SER A 123 -3.24 10.00 -6.91
CA SER A 123 -2.96 10.82 -5.72
C SER A 123 -3.57 12.21 -5.86
N ASP A 124 -3.59 12.93 -4.74
CA ASP A 124 -4.09 14.32 -4.68
C ASP A 124 -5.51 14.45 -5.25
N LEU A 125 -6.40 13.54 -4.82
CA LEU A 125 -7.78 13.42 -5.31
C LEU A 125 -8.63 14.67 -5.10
N ASP A 126 -8.27 15.50 -4.12
CA ASP A 126 -8.95 16.75 -3.82
C ASP A 126 -7.92 17.88 -3.70
N ALA A 127 -7.94 18.80 -4.66
CA ALA A 127 -7.04 19.94 -4.68
C ALA A 127 -7.24 20.92 -3.50
N GLY A 128 -8.38 20.87 -2.81
CA GLY A 128 -8.69 21.65 -1.61
C GLY A 128 -8.12 21.05 -0.32
N GLN A 129 -7.57 19.87 -0.37
CA GLN A 129 -7.01 19.15 0.76
C GLN A 129 -5.48 19.17 0.77
N PRO A 130 -4.84 18.90 1.93
CA PRO A 130 -3.39 18.68 1.99
C PRO A 130 -2.94 17.60 0.99
N PRO A 131 -1.67 17.62 0.53
CA PRO A 131 -1.13 16.56 -0.32
C PRO A 131 -1.35 15.17 0.28
N TYR A 132 -1.33 14.13 -0.56
CA TYR A 132 -1.46 12.77 -0.08
C TYR A 132 -0.42 12.45 1.01
N GLU A 133 -0.82 11.62 1.96
CA GLU A 133 0.01 11.18 3.07
C GLU A 133 0.00 9.66 3.14
N ILE A 134 1.14 9.09 3.53
CA ILE A 134 1.29 7.66 3.82
C ILE A 134 1.88 7.54 5.24
N ARG A 135 1.25 6.75 6.12
CA ARG A 135 1.67 6.52 7.50
C ARG A 135 1.80 5.02 7.78
N ALA A 136 2.98 4.58 8.17
CA ALA A 136 3.17 3.19 8.59
C ALA A 136 2.49 2.92 9.93
N LEU A 137 1.94 1.71 10.08
CA LEU A 137 1.19 1.25 11.24
C LEU A 137 1.74 -0.07 11.77
N ASP A 138 1.39 -0.38 13.01
CA ASP A 138 1.67 -1.66 13.62
C ASP A 138 0.37 -2.39 14.02
N PRO A 139 -0.32 -3.08 13.08
CA PRO A 139 -1.51 -3.87 13.39
C PRO A 139 -1.25 -5.05 14.34
N LEU A 140 -0.02 -5.56 14.43
CA LEU A 140 0.32 -6.68 15.32
C LEU A 140 0.44 -6.22 16.79
N ALA A 141 0.80 -4.97 17.03
CA ALA A 141 0.81 -4.37 18.37
C ALA A 141 -0.49 -3.61 18.68
N ALA A 142 -1.52 -3.76 17.85
CA ALA A 142 -2.78 -3.05 18.04
C ALA A 142 -3.54 -3.55 19.28
N THR A 143 -4.15 -2.62 19.99
CA THR A 143 -5.02 -2.92 21.13
C THR A 143 -6.46 -3.06 20.64
N PRO A 144 -7.13 -4.20 20.93
CA PRO A 144 -8.55 -4.36 20.62
C PRO A 144 -9.42 -3.36 21.40
N LEU A 145 -10.44 -2.83 20.73
CA LEU A 145 -11.44 -1.95 21.33
C LEU A 145 -12.78 -2.68 21.45
N ALA A 146 -13.67 -2.17 22.33
CA ALA A 146 -14.94 -2.82 22.65
C ALA A 146 -15.91 -2.95 21.45
N ASP A 147 -15.75 -2.11 20.43
CA ASP A 147 -16.55 -2.10 19.21
C ASP A 147 -16.01 -3.01 18.09
N GLY A 148 -15.00 -3.84 18.41
CA GLY A 148 -14.37 -4.77 17.46
C GLY A 148 -13.34 -4.10 16.53
N THR A 149 -13.06 -2.81 16.74
CA THR A 149 -11.95 -2.13 16.04
C THR A 149 -10.63 -2.34 16.78
N LEU A 150 -9.52 -1.93 16.16
CA LEU A 150 -8.17 -2.05 16.67
C LEU A 150 -7.52 -0.66 16.73
N ARG A 151 -6.91 -0.32 17.85
CA ARG A 151 -6.06 0.88 17.97
C ARG A 151 -4.63 0.49 17.62
N ALA A 152 -4.22 0.77 16.38
CA ALA A 152 -2.89 0.43 15.86
C ALA A 152 -1.93 1.61 16.00
N PRO A 153 -0.77 1.44 16.67
CA PRO A 153 0.24 2.48 16.76
C PRO A 153 0.76 2.92 15.38
N VAL A 154 0.98 4.22 15.21
CA VAL A 154 1.74 4.75 14.07
C VAL A 154 3.22 4.60 14.39
N ILE A 155 3.98 4.04 13.45
CA ILE A 155 5.42 3.81 13.60
C ILE A 155 6.18 4.41 12.42
N GLY A 156 7.49 4.53 12.54
CA GLY A 156 8.34 4.95 11.42
C GLY A 156 8.45 3.84 10.36
N PHE A 157 8.64 4.22 9.08
CA PHE A 157 8.83 3.24 8.00
C PHE A 157 10.04 2.33 8.21
N ALA A 158 11.14 2.85 8.77
CA ALA A 158 12.31 2.04 9.10
C ALA A 158 11.98 0.97 10.15
N GLU A 159 11.20 1.32 11.16
CA GLU A 159 10.73 0.38 12.19
C GLU A 159 9.76 -0.64 11.57
N ALA A 160 8.82 -0.20 10.74
CA ALA A 160 7.90 -1.09 10.02
C ALA A 160 8.67 -2.11 9.17
N SER A 161 9.67 -1.66 8.40
CA SER A 161 10.49 -2.54 7.57
C SER A 161 11.32 -3.55 8.37
N ALA A 162 11.75 -3.19 9.58
CA ALA A 162 12.46 -4.12 10.46
C ALA A 162 11.53 -5.16 11.10
N ARG A 163 10.28 -4.78 11.38
CA ARG A 163 9.29 -5.59 12.09
C ARG A 163 8.50 -6.53 11.17
N TYR A 164 8.12 -6.01 10.00
CA TYR A 164 7.27 -6.71 9.04
C TYR A 164 8.14 -7.35 7.95
N THR A 165 8.34 -8.64 8.08
CA THR A 165 9.06 -9.49 7.13
C THR A 165 8.11 -10.49 6.46
N ALA A 166 8.58 -11.26 5.50
CA ALA A 166 7.78 -12.27 4.83
C ALA A 166 7.36 -13.44 5.73
N ASP A 167 7.97 -13.57 6.89
CA ASP A 167 7.71 -14.65 7.85
C ASP A 167 6.62 -14.29 8.89
N VAL A 168 6.03 -13.07 8.81
CA VAL A 168 5.05 -12.53 9.78
C VAL A 168 3.62 -12.60 9.27
#